data_37f7088bdb48bd305fcf4f3e87462d63
#
_entry.id   37f7088bdb48bd305fcf4f3e87462d63
#
_cell.length_a   1.000
_cell.length_b   1.000
_cell.length_c   1.000
_cell.angle_alpha   90.00
_cell.angle_beta   90.00
_cell.angle_gamma   90.00
#
_symmetry.space_group_name_H-M   'P 1'
#
loop_
_entity.id
_entity.type
_entity.pdbx_description
1 polymer ?
#
loop_
_entity_poly.entity_id
_entity_poly.type
_entity_poly.pdbx_seq_one_letter_code
_entity_poly.pdbx_strand_id
1 'polypeptide(L)'
;MKDLNINDNLKPENSNLEYKESKNSLPKDFWKTYSAFGNTKGGLVVLGVSERDNNFYLSGVNDSSKILKDLHTTLHNQNKVNYSLVNDEDIKEFELMGKKIIEIHIKEAPLSKKPIYLNSDYRNTYLRSNDSDRKSTDEELRQMLRNSKDNLDSELLERFDLDDLNLNTINKYRDY
;
A
#
# COMPACT_ATOMS: atom_id res chain seq x y z
N MET A 1 -31.96 6.41 2.91
CA MET A 1 -31.85 5.47 1.79
C MET A 1 -31.33 4.18 2.34
N LYS A 2 -32.02 3.03 2.19
CA LYS A 2 -31.56 1.74 2.73
C LYS A 2 -30.34 1.29 1.94
N ASP A 3 -29.30 0.82 2.62
CA ASP A 3 -28.15 0.20 1.98
C ASP A 3 -28.59 -1.10 1.31
N LEU A 4 -28.18 -1.32 0.06
CA LEU A 4 -28.53 -2.51 -0.72
C LEU A 4 -27.59 -3.66 -0.36
N ASN A 5 -28.15 -4.83 -0.03
CA ASN A 5 -27.37 -6.05 0.16
C ASN A 5 -26.87 -6.53 -1.21
N ILE A 6 -25.57 -6.78 -1.34
CA ILE A 6 -24.91 -7.13 -2.61
C ILE A 6 -24.02 -8.36 -2.50
N ASN A 7 -24.26 -9.21 -1.48
CA ASN A 7 -23.44 -10.41 -1.21
C ASN A 7 -23.25 -11.30 -2.44
N ASP A 8 -24.31 -11.50 -3.22
CA ASP A 8 -24.26 -12.38 -4.41
C ASP A 8 -23.37 -11.84 -5.54
N ASN A 9 -23.02 -10.55 -5.49
CA ASN A 9 -22.25 -9.85 -6.53
C ASN A 9 -20.82 -9.50 -6.12
N LEU A 10 -20.44 -9.70 -4.86
CA LEU A 10 -19.10 -9.40 -4.37
C LEU A 10 -18.31 -10.66 -4.06
N LYS A 11 -17.01 -10.59 -4.35
CA LYS A 11 -16.07 -11.58 -3.85
C LYS A 11 -15.88 -11.37 -2.33
N PRO A 12 -15.73 -12.43 -1.52
CA PRO A 12 -15.37 -12.25 -0.12
C PRO A 12 -14.02 -11.54 0.02
N GLU A 13 -13.84 -10.81 1.11
CA GLU A 13 -12.54 -10.25 1.48
C GLU A 13 -11.49 -11.36 1.56
N ASN A 14 -10.26 -11.00 1.24
CA ASN A 14 -9.14 -11.93 1.25
C ASN A 14 -7.82 -11.16 1.46
N SER A 15 -6.71 -11.85 1.28
CA SER A 15 -5.38 -11.24 1.44
C SER A 15 -5.10 -10.03 0.54
N ASN A 16 -5.87 -9.86 -0.55
CA ASN A 16 -5.63 -8.84 -1.58
C ASN A 16 -6.87 -7.98 -1.88
N LEU A 17 -7.95 -8.14 -1.12
CA LEU A 17 -9.19 -7.39 -1.32
C LEU A 17 -9.78 -6.98 0.02
N GLU A 18 -10.11 -5.71 0.14
CA GLU A 18 -10.68 -5.09 1.34
C GLU A 18 -11.83 -4.16 0.96
N TYR A 19 -12.94 -4.25 1.67
CA TYR A 19 -14.07 -3.34 1.53
C TYR A 19 -14.11 -2.34 2.69
N LYS A 20 -14.41 -1.07 2.39
CA LYS A 20 -14.50 -0.06 3.45
C LYS A 20 -15.68 0.88 3.21
N GLU A 21 -16.43 1.11 4.27
CA GLU A 21 -17.43 2.19 4.28
C GLU A 21 -16.70 3.54 4.28
N SER A 22 -17.03 4.38 3.31
CA SER A 22 -16.38 5.68 3.11
C SER A 22 -17.35 6.69 2.53
N LYS A 23 -18.31 7.15 3.32
CA LYS A 23 -19.35 8.07 2.81
C LYS A 23 -18.80 9.46 2.51
N ASN A 24 -18.09 10.07 3.45
CA ASN A 24 -17.65 11.47 3.34
C ASN A 24 -16.15 11.68 3.64
N SER A 25 -15.43 10.64 4.06
CA SER A 25 -14.01 10.69 4.39
C SER A 25 -13.40 9.30 4.33
N LEU A 26 -12.08 9.21 4.16
CA LEU A 26 -11.36 7.96 4.31
C LEU A 26 -11.51 7.43 5.75
N PRO A 27 -11.82 6.13 5.92
CA PRO A 27 -11.86 5.53 7.25
C PRO A 27 -10.47 5.54 7.89
N LYS A 28 -10.43 5.67 9.21
CA LYS A 28 -9.16 5.80 9.96
C LYS A 28 -8.22 4.59 9.79
N ASP A 29 -8.78 3.42 9.58
CA ASP A 29 -8.05 2.17 9.38
C ASP A 29 -7.55 1.95 7.95
N PHE A 30 -8.00 2.76 6.97
CA PHE A 30 -7.51 2.71 5.59
C PHE A 30 -5.97 2.70 5.52
N TRP A 31 -5.32 3.53 6.32
CA TRP A 31 -3.85 3.63 6.31
C TRP A 31 -3.15 2.39 6.87
N LYS A 32 -3.81 1.67 7.78
CA LYS A 32 -3.29 0.36 8.24
C LYS A 32 -3.30 -0.65 7.10
N THR A 33 -4.42 -0.73 6.38
CA THR A 33 -4.54 -1.57 5.17
C THR A 33 -3.55 -1.15 4.10
N TYR A 34 -3.36 0.15 3.89
CA TYR A 34 -2.35 0.67 2.97
C TYR A 34 -0.93 0.17 3.31
N SER A 35 -0.52 0.30 4.57
CA SER A 35 0.76 -0.23 5.04
C SER A 35 0.84 -1.74 4.88
N ALA A 36 -0.22 -2.46 5.26
CA ALA A 36 -0.27 -3.92 5.21
C ALA A 36 -0.15 -4.44 3.76
N PHE A 37 -0.89 -3.86 2.81
CA PHE A 37 -0.80 -4.22 1.40
C PHE A 37 0.59 -3.89 0.82
N GLY A 38 1.10 -2.70 1.09
CA GLY A 38 2.43 -2.29 0.64
C GLY A 38 3.56 -3.20 1.13
N ASN A 39 3.47 -3.70 2.34
CA ASN A 39 4.46 -4.59 2.92
C ASN A 39 4.31 -6.05 2.51
N THR A 40 3.18 -6.44 1.91
CA THR A 40 2.92 -7.82 1.50
C THR A 40 2.88 -7.95 -0.02
N LYS A 41 1.74 -8.22 -0.61
CA LYS A 41 1.58 -8.52 -2.04
C LYS A 41 0.78 -7.44 -2.80
N GLY A 42 0.58 -6.28 -2.18
CA GLY A 42 -0.38 -5.30 -2.69
C GLY A 42 -1.82 -5.78 -2.53
N GLY A 43 -2.76 -4.98 -3.04
CA GLY A 43 -4.17 -5.33 -2.99
C GLY A 43 -5.09 -4.22 -3.48
N LEU A 44 -6.36 -4.51 -3.48
CA LEU A 44 -7.45 -3.63 -3.89
C LEU A 44 -8.27 -3.23 -2.68
N VAL A 45 -8.42 -1.94 -2.45
CA VAL A 45 -9.40 -1.39 -1.49
C VAL A 45 -10.57 -0.81 -2.25
N VAL A 46 -11.77 -1.22 -1.88
CA VAL A 46 -13.04 -0.74 -2.47
C VAL A 46 -13.79 0.09 -1.44
N LEU A 47 -13.91 1.39 -1.71
CA LEU A 47 -14.63 2.34 -0.86
C LEU A 47 -16.09 2.45 -1.31
N GLY A 48 -17.00 2.51 -0.34
CA GLY A 48 -18.44 2.61 -0.58
C GLY A 48 -19.18 1.28 -0.37
N VAL A 49 -18.51 0.31 0.24
CA VAL A 49 -19.11 -0.95 0.68
C VAL A 49 -18.96 -1.04 2.20
N SER A 50 -20.00 -1.41 2.91
CA SER A 50 -19.98 -1.66 4.36
C SER A 50 -20.25 -3.14 4.63
N GLU A 51 -19.57 -3.70 5.61
CA GLU A 51 -19.84 -5.04 6.14
C GLU A 51 -20.62 -4.93 7.44
N ARG A 52 -21.67 -5.75 7.57
CA ARG A 52 -22.47 -5.90 8.79
C ARG A 52 -22.99 -7.33 8.90
N ASP A 53 -22.75 -7.98 10.01
CA ASP A 53 -23.21 -9.36 10.26
C ASP A 53 -22.80 -10.32 9.13
N ASN A 54 -21.54 -10.23 8.66
CA ASN A 54 -20.98 -11.01 7.54
C ASN A 54 -21.72 -10.79 6.19
N ASN A 55 -22.44 -9.68 6.04
CA ASN A 55 -23.09 -9.30 4.81
C ASN A 55 -22.56 -7.98 4.29
N PHE A 56 -22.37 -7.90 2.96
CA PHE A 56 -21.91 -6.69 2.30
C PHE A 56 -23.09 -5.84 1.81
N TYR A 57 -22.99 -4.55 2.06
CA TYR A 57 -23.99 -3.57 1.68
C TYR A 57 -23.36 -2.44 0.88
N LEU A 58 -23.98 -2.09 -0.21
CA LEU A 58 -23.57 -0.93 -1.00
C LEU A 58 -23.97 0.35 -0.25
N SER A 59 -22.99 0.96 0.43
CA SER A 59 -23.20 2.22 1.17
C SER A 59 -23.01 3.44 0.27
N GLY A 60 -22.12 3.34 -0.71
CA GLY A 60 -21.73 4.41 -1.61
C GLY A 60 -20.83 5.48 -1.00
N VAL A 61 -20.24 6.29 -1.87
CA VAL A 61 -19.43 7.46 -1.54
C VAL A 61 -20.24 8.71 -1.89
N ASN A 62 -20.41 9.65 -0.96
CA ASN A 62 -21.16 10.89 -1.20
C ASN A 62 -20.28 11.98 -1.83
N ASP A 63 -19.04 12.11 -1.33
CA ASP A 63 -18.09 13.15 -1.77
C ASP A 63 -16.77 12.51 -2.18
N SER A 64 -16.74 11.96 -3.39
CA SER A 64 -15.53 11.34 -3.95
C SER A 64 -14.39 12.34 -4.11
N SER A 65 -14.70 13.56 -4.54
CA SER A 65 -13.69 14.61 -4.76
C SER A 65 -12.93 14.94 -3.47
N LYS A 66 -13.63 15.05 -2.35
CA LYS A 66 -13.01 15.30 -1.04
C LYS A 66 -12.16 14.11 -0.61
N ILE A 67 -12.68 12.88 -0.75
CA ILE A 67 -11.95 11.66 -0.36
C ILE A 67 -10.66 11.53 -1.16
N LEU A 68 -10.70 11.75 -2.47
CA LEU A 68 -9.51 11.70 -3.32
C LEU A 68 -8.52 12.80 -3.01
N LYS A 69 -8.99 14.02 -2.75
CA LYS A 69 -8.12 15.12 -2.30
C LYS A 69 -7.41 14.78 -0.98
N ASP A 70 -8.13 14.24 0.00
CA ASP A 70 -7.56 13.84 1.29
C ASP A 70 -6.56 12.69 1.12
N LEU A 71 -6.86 11.71 0.24
CA LEU A 71 -5.96 10.62 -0.12
C LEU A 71 -4.65 11.16 -0.69
N HIS A 72 -4.71 11.97 -1.77
CA HIS A 72 -3.53 12.55 -2.40
C HIS A 72 -2.71 13.42 -1.44
N THR A 73 -3.38 14.26 -0.65
CA THR A 73 -2.70 15.11 0.36
C THR A 73 -1.93 14.26 1.36
N THR A 74 -2.48 13.14 1.79
CA THR A 74 -1.83 12.25 2.76
C THR A 74 -0.70 11.44 2.12
N LEU A 75 -0.88 10.95 0.88
CA LEU A 75 0.16 10.23 0.14
C LEU A 75 1.42 11.07 -0.08
N HIS A 76 1.27 12.38 -0.27
CA HIS A 76 2.39 13.32 -0.43
C HIS A 76 2.97 13.83 0.89
N ASN A 77 2.39 13.45 2.02
CA ASN A 77 2.88 13.84 3.34
C ASN A 77 3.74 12.72 3.97
N GLN A 78 5.06 12.80 3.79
CA GLN A 78 6.01 11.81 4.30
C GLN A 78 5.96 11.61 5.83
N ASN A 79 5.43 12.58 6.59
CA ASN A 79 5.18 12.41 8.02
C ASN A 79 3.97 11.52 8.33
N LYS A 80 3.14 11.24 7.32
CA LYS A 80 1.96 10.35 7.44
C LYS A 80 2.21 8.99 6.84
N VAL A 81 2.78 8.95 5.63
CA VAL A 81 3.13 7.74 4.90
C VAL A 81 4.52 7.93 4.32
N ASN A 82 5.46 7.07 4.64
CA ASN A 82 6.85 7.22 4.23
C ASN A 82 7.10 7.05 2.72
N TYR A 83 6.20 6.38 2.00
CA TYR A 83 6.35 6.16 0.56
C TYR A 83 4.97 6.01 -0.12
N SER A 84 4.79 6.65 -1.29
CA SER A 84 3.55 6.55 -2.07
C SER A 84 3.59 5.31 -2.97
N LEU A 85 2.54 4.47 -2.85
CA LEU A 85 2.34 3.24 -3.63
C LEU A 85 1.18 3.35 -4.62
N VAL A 86 0.51 4.49 -4.67
CA VAL A 86 -0.69 4.72 -5.46
C VAL A 86 -0.45 5.94 -6.34
N ASN A 87 -0.70 5.79 -7.64
CA ASN A 87 -0.74 6.85 -8.64
C ASN A 87 -2.17 7.07 -9.11
N ASP A 88 -2.42 8.10 -9.92
CA ASP A 88 -3.76 8.40 -10.44
C ASP A 88 -4.35 7.24 -11.24
N GLU A 89 -3.54 6.50 -12.00
CA GLU A 89 -3.94 5.31 -12.77
C GLU A 89 -4.42 4.13 -11.91
N ASP A 90 -4.03 4.11 -10.63
CA ASP A 90 -4.39 3.07 -9.67
C ASP A 90 -5.74 3.34 -9.00
N ILE A 91 -6.37 4.48 -9.30
CA ILE A 91 -7.65 4.91 -8.73
C ILE A 91 -8.71 4.89 -9.83
N LYS A 92 -9.84 4.24 -9.54
CA LYS A 92 -10.99 4.19 -10.43
C LYS A 92 -12.26 4.58 -9.71
N GLU A 93 -13.00 5.52 -10.28
CA GLU A 93 -14.35 5.85 -9.83
C GLU A 93 -15.36 5.26 -10.80
N PHE A 94 -16.41 4.67 -10.29
CA PHE A 94 -17.53 4.20 -11.09
C PHE A 94 -18.84 4.26 -10.30
N GLU A 95 -19.93 4.08 -10.99
CA GLU A 95 -21.25 4.04 -10.39
C GLU A 95 -21.82 2.62 -10.45
N LEU A 96 -22.27 2.12 -9.32
CA LEU A 96 -22.94 0.84 -9.19
C LEU A 96 -24.30 1.05 -8.54
N MET A 97 -25.38 0.66 -9.24
CA MET A 97 -26.77 0.78 -8.76
C MET A 97 -27.09 2.19 -8.22
N GLY A 98 -26.63 3.23 -8.90
CA GLY A 98 -26.89 4.63 -8.53
C GLY A 98 -26.05 5.15 -7.36
N LYS A 99 -25.00 4.40 -6.93
CA LYS A 99 -24.07 4.80 -5.88
C LYS A 99 -22.63 4.84 -6.40
N LYS A 100 -21.89 5.87 -6.02
CA LYS A 100 -20.48 6.00 -6.36
C LYS A 100 -19.63 5.04 -5.54
N ILE A 101 -18.67 4.41 -6.20
CA ILE A 101 -17.67 3.50 -5.63
C ILE A 101 -16.30 3.97 -6.08
N ILE A 102 -15.30 3.82 -5.22
CA ILE A 102 -13.91 4.11 -5.54
C ILE A 102 -13.09 2.84 -5.32
N GLU A 103 -12.39 2.39 -6.33
CA GLU A 103 -11.36 1.35 -6.25
C GLU A 103 -9.99 1.99 -6.15
N ILE A 104 -9.17 1.53 -5.22
CA ILE A 104 -7.79 1.99 -5.02
C ILE A 104 -6.90 0.77 -5.04
N HIS A 105 -6.08 0.63 -6.08
CA HIS A 105 -5.10 -0.42 -6.18
C HIS A 105 -3.80 0.01 -5.48
N ILE A 106 -3.45 -0.65 -4.39
CA ILE A 106 -2.22 -0.42 -3.63
C ILE A 106 -1.17 -1.43 -4.10
N LYS A 107 -0.10 -0.95 -4.71
CA LYS A 107 1.00 -1.80 -5.20
C LYS A 107 1.83 -2.33 -4.03
N GLU A 108 2.45 -3.50 -4.21
CA GLU A 108 3.50 -3.95 -3.30
C GLU A 108 4.69 -2.99 -3.38
N ALA A 109 5.25 -2.62 -2.24
CA ALA A 109 6.44 -1.78 -2.19
C ALA A 109 7.68 -2.54 -2.70
N PRO A 110 8.55 -1.89 -3.47
CA PRO A 110 9.89 -2.43 -3.75
C PRO A 110 10.61 -2.77 -2.45
N LEU A 111 11.45 -3.81 -2.44
CA LEU A 111 12.18 -4.23 -1.24
C LEU A 111 13.01 -3.09 -0.63
N SER A 112 13.63 -2.24 -1.47
CA SER A 112 14.39 -1.06 -1.04
C SER A 112 13.56 0.01 -0.34
N LYS A 113 12.23 -0.02 -0.46
CA LYS A 113 11.29 0.94 0.17
C LYS A 113 10.54 0.36 1.36
N LYS A 114 10.65 -0.95 1.61
CA LYS A 114 10.07 -1.57 2.81
C LYS A 114 10.94 -1.27 4.05
N PRO A 115 10.34 -1.11 5.22
CA PRO A 115 8.90 -1.20 5.48
C PRO A 115 8.13 0.07 5.09
N ILE A 116 6.86 -0.10 4.70
CA ILE A 116 5.90 0.99 4.62
C ILE A 116 5.32 1.20 6.01
N TYR A 117 5.54 2.37 6.59
CA TYR A 117 5.11 2.71 7.94
C TYR A 117 4.38 4.04 8.00
N LEU A 118 3.67 4.28 9.09
CA LEU A 118 2.80 5.42 9.27
C LEU A 118 3.30 6.35 10.37
N ASN A 119 3.00 7.65 10.23
CA ASN A 119 3.23 8.68 11.24
C ASN A 119 4.70 8.78 11.69
N SER A 120 5.64 8.63 10.75
CA SER A 120 7.10 8.69 11.00
C SER A 120 7.59 7.71 12.08
N ASP A 121 6.86 6.62 12.34
CA ASP A 121 7.21 5.62 13.36
C ASP A 121 7.22 4.21 12.75
N TYR A 122 8.38 3.57 12.67
CA TYR A 122 8.55 2.20 12.19
C TYR A 122 7.69 1.17 12.94
N ARG A 123 7.33 1.42 14.21
CA ARG A 123 6.42 0.56 14.97
C ARG A 123 4.99 0.57 14.44
N ASN A 124 4.66 1.53 13.58
CA ASN A 124 3.39 1.60 12.86
C ASN A 124 3.50 0.96 11.46
N THR A 125 4.17 -0.17 11.38
CA THR A 125 4.25 -1.05 10.22
C THR A 125 3.22 -2.15 10.37
N TYR A 126 2.45 -2.38 9.32
CA TYR A 126 1.39 -3.40 9.29
C TYR A 126 1.67 -4.42 8.20
N LEU A 127 1.22 -5.64 8.44
CA LEU A 127 1.31 -6.78 7.50
C LEU A 127 -0.08 -7.39 7.34
N ARG A 128 -0.37 -7.83 6.12
CA ARG A 128 -1.60 -8.56 5.83
C ARG A 128 -1.46 -10.02 6.25
N SER A 129 -2.42 -10.52 7.01
CA SER A 129 -2.54 -11.92 7.42
C SER A 129 -3.95 -12.38 7.11
N ASN A 130 -4.11 -13.12 6.01
CA ASN A 130 -5.40 -13.47 5.42
C ASN A 130 -6.24 -12.21 5.11
N ASP A 131 -7.31 -11.98 5.86
CA ASP A 131 -8.27 -10.88 5.75
C ASP A 131 -8.06 -9.78 6.81
N SER A 132 -7.00 -9.85 7.61
CA SER A 132 -6.77 -8.90 8.70
C SER A 132 -5.41 -8.19 8.60
N ASP A 133 -5.38 -6.95 9.10
CA ASP A 133 -4.18 -6.12 9.19
C ASP A 133 -3.62 -6.19 10.61
N ARG A 134 -2.45 -6.77 10.77
CA ARG A 134 -1.76 -6.85 12.07
C ARG A 134 -0.49 -6.00 12.08
N LYS A 135 -0.08 -5.54 13.24
CA LYS A 135 1.24 -4.94 13.40
C LYS A 135 2.34 -5.98 13.11
N SER A 136 3.43 -5.52 12.50
CA SER A 136 4.65 -6.31 12.40
C SER A 136 5.22 -6.60 13.79
N THR A 137 5.85 -7.76 13.93
CA THR A 137 6.71 -8.04 15.09
C THR A 137 8.04 -7.30 14.95
N ASP A 138 8.78 -7.16 16.05
CA ASP A 138 10.11 -6.55 16.01
C ASP A 138 11.08 -7.32 15.11
N GLU A 139 10.95 -8.65 15.04
CA GLU A 139 11.79 -9.48 14.17
C GLU A 139 11.47 -9.26 12.68
N GLU A 140 10.19 -9.25 12.31
CA GLU A 140 9.76 -8.95 10.95
C GLU A 140 10.21 -7.55 10.52
N LEU A 141 10.09 -6.56 11.41
CA LEU A 141 10.54 -5.21 11.15
C LEU A 141 12.06 -5.14 10.92
N ARG A 142 12.86 -5.79 11.78
CA ARG A 142 14.32 -5.87 11.61
C ARG A 142 14.70 -6.56 10.31
N GLN A 143 13.99 -7.61 9.92
CA GLN A 143 14.23 -8.31 8.66
C GLN A 143 13.93 -7.42 7.45
N MET A 144 12.81 -6.71 7.44
CA MET A 144 12.48 -5.75 6.37
C MET A 144 13.54 -4.65 6.24
N LEU A 145 14.01 -4.09 7.38
CA LEU A 145 15.05 -3.07 7.40
C LEU A 145 16.41 -3.58 6.92
N ARG A 146 16.78 -4.83 7.21
CA ARG A 146 17.97 -5.47 6.64
C ARG A 146 17.85 -5.64 5.13
N ASN A 147 16.77 -6.27 4.68
CA ASN A 147 16.55 -6.53 3.26
C ASN A 147 16.50 -5.25 2.41
N SER A 148 16.02 -4.14 2.98
CA SER A 148 16.00 -2.86 2.27
C SER A 148 17.39 -2.28 2.06
N LYS A 149 18.34 -2.51 2.98
CA LYS A 149 19.73 -2.07 2.86
C LYS A 149 20.52 -2.94 1.92
N ASP A 150 20.38 -4.27 2.03
CA ASP A 150 21.08 -5.24 1.19
C ASP A 150 20.73 -5.06 -0.30
N ASN A 151 19.49 -4.64 -0.60
CA ASN A 151 19.09 -4.32 -1.97
C ASN A 151 19.70 -3.01 -2.51
N LEU A 152 20.00 -2.03 -1.65
CA LEU A 152 20.69 -0.81 -2.08
C LEU A 152 22.12 -1.10 -2.53
N ASP A 153 22.79 -2.05 -1.88
CA ASP A 153 24.14 -2.49 -2.24
C ASP A 153 24.14 -3.39 -3.50
N SER A 154 22.97 -3.91 -3.90
CA SER A 154 22.80 -4.78 -5.07
C SER A 154 22.18 -4.08 -6.27
N GLU A 155 21.81 -2.80 -6.18
CA GLU A 155 21.36 -2.03 -7.34
C GLU A 155 22.52 -1.89 -8.33
N LEU A 156 22.35 -2.50 -9.51
CA LEU A 156 23.24 -2.28 -10.65
C LEU A 156 23.27 -0.77 -10.92
N LEU A 157 24.45 -0.20 -10.78
CA LEU A 157 24.70 1.19 -11.15
C LEU A 157 24.70 1.29 -12.67
N GLU A 158 23.54 1.40 -13.30
CA GLU A 158 23.35 1.45 -14.77
C GLU A 158 24.20 2.52 -15.48
N ARG A 159 24.83 3.41 -14.72
CA ARG A 159 25.70 4.48 -15.21
C ARG A 159 27.19 4.15 -15.14
N PHE A 160 27.56 2.98 -14.60
CA PHE A 160 28.94 2.55 -14.44
C PHE A 160 29.12 1.20 -15.13
N ASP A 161 30.15 1.09 -15.94
CA ASP A 161 30.56 -0.16 -16.57
C ASP A 161 32.03 -0.48 -16.26
N LEU A 162 32.55 -1.53 -16.89
CA LEU A 162 33.93 -1.97 -16.67
C LEU A 162 34.98 -0.92 -17.09
N ASP A 163 34.59 0.01 -17.95
CA ASP A 163 35.50 1.07 -18.43
C ASP A 163 35.70 2.18 -17.38
N ASP A 164 34.80 2.27 -16.41
CA ASP A 164 34.93 3.18 -15.26
C ASP A 164 35.90 2.65 -14.20
N LEU A 165 36.31 1.38 -14.30
CA LEU A 165 37.24 0.77 -13.37
C LEU A 165 38.68 1.15 -13.68
N ASN A 166 39.42 1.69 -12.74
CA ASN A 166 40.83 1.93 -12.90
C ASN A 166 41.63 0.62 -12.80
N LEU A 167 41.88 0.02 -13.97
CA LEU A 167 42.57 -1.26 -14.11
C LEU A 167 43.97 -1.25 -13.47
N ASN A 168 44.65 -0.11 -13.43
CA ASN A 168 45.96 0.00 -12.78
C ASN A 168 45.85 -0.19 -11.25
N THR A 169 44.76 0.29 -10.66
CA THR A 169 44.51 0.06 -9.24
C THR A 169 44.17 -1.39 -8.93
N ILE A 170 43.35 -2.02 -9.79
CA ILE A 170 43.00 -3.46 -9.63
C ILE A 170 44.24 -4.35 -9.77
N ASN A 171 45.09 -4.11 -10.75
CA ASN A 171 46.31 -4.88 -10.98
C ASN A 171 47.30 -4.76 -9.79
N LYS A 172 47.43 -3.58 -9.19
CA LYS A 172 48.24 -3.41 -7.95
C LYS A 172 47.77 -4.23 -6.77
N TYR A 173 46.46 -4.45 -6.62
CA TYR A 173 45.92 -5.31 -5.53
C TYR A 173 46.07 -6.80 -5.82
N ARG A 174 46.17 -7.21 -7.11
CA ARG A 174 46.32 -8.62 -7.46
C ARG A 174 47.78 -9.13 -7.29
N ASP A 175 48.76 -8.24 -7.33
CA ASP A 175 50.19 -8.55 -7.23
C ASP A 175 50.72 -8.51 -5.77
N TYR A 176 49.79 -8.42 -4.77
CA TYR A 176 50.00 -8.59 -3.35
C TYR A 176 49.46 -9.95 -2.87
#